data_a58f597e38e990ad8d0fb02a3883b58d
#
_entry.id   a58f597e38e990ad8d0fb02a3883b58d
#
_cell.length_a   1.000
_cell.length_b   1.000
_cell.length_c   1.000
_cell.angle_alpha   90.00
_cell.angle_beta   90.00
_cell.angle_gamma   90.00
#
_symmetry.space_group_name_H-M   'P 1'
#
loop_
_entity.id
_entity.type
_entity.pdbx_description
1 polymer ?
#
loop_
_entity_poly.entity_id
_entity_poly.type
_entity_poly.pdbx_seq_one_letter_code
_entity_poly.pdbx_strand_id
1 'polypeptide(L)'
;MILRICNKFTRLGLSLFLCFLSHSAMAQLPIVSSQSEICQQSIQKRRIALRDSILSCISGASIANPLKGNSPKNVQEINILKMGARNNGTYNCLPAFNKVIRRASAKKGVKIIVPKGTYYLCGPIVLRSNVCIDLQEGAVLKFAPDAKYYPMVNTSWEGTFLYNHSPFIYGYQVENVAITGKGTIDGNAMTTFATWRPKQKPAQLLSRQQNHEEVPIVQRKFGQGQWLRPQLIQLYQSKNITLEGVKIINSPFWCIHLLKSENIICRRLRYDAKLVNNDGIDPEMSRNILIEDIHFNNGDDNVAIKSGRDNDGWHDACPAENIVIRNCHFKGLHAVVIGSEMSAGVRNVFVENCDYAGYCKRGVFIKTNPDRGGFVSHLFVNNCKFDEVEDLFYVTSRYAGEGQESMHFSTIEHLYVDGLSARKVRAAALVLQGTSAKPVQHVSFNAIEVGEASTGISFENVEDVQLGECHIGKPAGTPTQVSAKDKIF
;
A
#
# COMPACT_ATOMS: atom_id res chain seq x y z
N MET A 1 -4.37 3.74 -29.67
CA MET A 1 -5.17 4.03 -30.85
C MET A 1 -6.39 3.12 -30.94
N ILE A 2 -7.14 2.90 -29.84
CA ILE A 2 -8.39 2.10 -29.81
C ILE A 2 -9.50 2.78 -28.96
N LEU A 3 -9.32 4.03 -28.56
CA LEU A 3 -10.27 4.78 -27.71
C LEU A 3 -11.11 5.84 -28.47
N ARG A 4 -11.29 5.69 -29.80
CA ARG A 4 -12.06 6.65 -30.63
C ARG A 4 -13.29 6.06 -31.32
N ILE A 5 -13.83 4.94 -30.88
CA ILE A 5 -14.98 4.29 -31.60
C ILE A 5 -16.32 4.43 -30.87
N CYS A 6 -16.39 4.92 -29.62
CA CYS A 6 -17.67 5.06 -28.92
C CYS A 6 -18.38 6.43 -29.06
N ASN A 7 -17.85 7.41 -29.77
CA ASN A 7 -18.41 8.76 -29.79
C ASN A 7 -19.03 9.20 -31.13
N LYS A 8 -19.54 8.29 -31.97
CA LYS A 8 -20.11 8.68 -33.28
C LYS A 8 -21.52 8.20 -33.60
N PHE A 9 -22.32 7.81 -32.64
CA PHE A 9 -23.72 7.40 -32.92
C PHE A 9 -24.76 8.03 -31.97
N THR A 10 -24.76 9.34 -31.82
CA THR A 10 -25.91 10.04 -31.20
C THR A 10 -26.07 11.43 -31.79
N ARG A 11 -26.49 11.50 -33.07
CA ARG A 11 -27.20 12.66 -33.64
C ARG A 11 -27.83 12.24 -34.96
N LEU A 12 -29.08 11.78 -34.91
CA LEU A 12 -30.09 11.99 -35.97
C LEU A 12 -31.39 11.35 -35.50
N GLY A 13 -32.43 12.11 -35.45
CA GLY A 13 -33.82 11.59 -35.52
C GLY A 13 -34.71 11.92 -34.33
N LEU A 14 -35.09 13.18 -34.14
CA LEU A 14 -36.29 13.52 -33.41
C LEU A 14 -37.08 14.52 -34.25
N SER A 15 -38.17 14.04 -34.91
CA SER A 15 -39.33 14.89 -35.26
C SER A 15 -40.56 14.03 -35.53
N LEU A 16 -41.61 14.44 -34.81
CA LEU A 16 -43.03 14.20 -35.05
C LEU A 16 -43.62 12.76 -34.88
N PHE A 17 -44.40 12.57 -33.82
CA PHE A 17 -45.87 12.40 -33.95
C PHE A 17 -46.54 12.47 -32.56
N LEU A 18 -47.31 13.49 -32.32
CA LEU A 18 -48.37 13.52 -31.30
C LEU A 18 -49.61 12.87 -31.88
N CYS A 19 -50.21 11.87 -31.23
CA CYS A 19 -51.68 11.74 -31.11
C CYS A 19 -52.09 10.55 -30.22
N PHE A 20 -52.76 10.88 -29.14
CA PHE A 20 -53.97 10.28 -28.50
C PHE A 20 -54.04 8.77 -28.14
N LEU A 21 -54.29 8.58 -26.84
CA LEU A 21 -55.30 7.76 -26.14
C LEU A 21 -54.92 6.37 -25.62
N SER A 22 -55.20 6.27 -24.36
CA SER A 22 -55.79 5.17 -23.57
C SER A 22 -54.88 4.26 -22.77
N HIS A 23 -55.29 4.20 -21.50
CA HIS A 23 -54.82 3.29 -20.46
C HIS A 23 -54.55 1.86 -20.95
N SER A 24 -53.31 1.46 -20.87
CA SER A 24 -52.92 0.09 -20.66
C SER A 24 -51.54 0.03 -20.04
N ALA A 25 -51.35 -0.90 -19.12
CA ALA A 25 -50.15 -1.12 -18.35
C ALA A 25 -48.85 -0.98 -19.18
N MET A 26 -48.05 0.06 -18.91
CA MET A 26 -46.70 0.15 -19.45
C MET A 26 -45.87 -0.94 -18.80
N ALA A 27 -45.59 -1.98 -19.52
CA ALA A 27 -44.45 -2.84 -19.26
C ALA A 27 -43.18 -1.96 -19.32
N GLN A 28 -42.46 -1.84 -18.21
CA GLN A 28 -41.17 -1.20 -18.18
C GLN A 28 -40.22 -1.93 -19.13
N LEU A 29 -39.70 -1.23 -20.10
CA LEU A 29 -38.73 -1.75 -21.07
C LEU A 29 -37.39 -1.99 -20.42
N PRO A 30 -36.77 -3.17 -20.54
CA PRO A 30 -35.50 -3.52 -19.89
C PRO A 30 -34.27 -3.12 -20.73
N ILE A 31 -34.27 -1.95 -21.40
CA ILE A 31 -33.18 -1.60 -22.35
C ILE A 31 -32.03 -0.82 -21.71
N VAL A 32 -32.24 -0.18 -20.56
CA VAL A 32 -31.18 0.56 -19.88
C VAL A 32 -30.28 -0.34 -19.03
N SER A 33 -30.81 -1.43 -18.49
CA SER A 33 -30.05 -2.43 -17.72
C SER A 33 -29.01 -3.16 -18.58
N SER A 34 -29.26 -3.43 -19.84
CA SER A 34 -28.33 -4.19 -20.69
C SER A 34 -27.04 -3.45 -21.06
N GLN A 35 -27.05 -2.13 -21.23
CA GLN A 35 -25.83 -1.37 -21.52
C GLN A 35 -24.95 -1.22 -20.29
N SER A 36 -25.52 -0.97 -19.13
CA SER A 36 -24.81 -0.92 -17.86
C SER A 36 -24.18 -2.28 -17.52
N GLU A 37 -24.93 -3.36 -17.65
CA GLU A 37 -24.42 -4.72 -17.41
C GLU A 37 -23.30 -5.12 -18.38
N ILE A 38 -23.42 -4.78 -19.67
CA ILE A 38 -22.38 -5.04 -20.68
C ILE A 38 -21.11 -4.21 -20.35
N CYS A 39 -21.28 -2.97 -19.91
CA CYS A 39 -20.15 -2.13 -19.48
C CYS A 39 -19.44 -2.72 -18.26
N GLN A 40 -20.17 -3.12 -17.23
CA GLN A 40 -19.62 -3.75 -16.03
C GLN A 40 -18.91 -5.07 -16.35
N GLN A 41 -19.49 -5.93 -17.17
CA GLN A 41 -18.84 -7.16 -17.63
C GLN A 41 -17.54 -6.89 -18.40
N SER A 42 -17.51 -5.84 -19.23
CA SER A 42 -16.30 -5.44 -19.94
C SER A 42 -15.21 -4.96 -18.98
N ILE A 43 -15.56 -4.16 -17.97
CA ILE A 43 -14.62 -3.70 -16.91
C ILE A 43 -14.06 -4.90 -16.17
N GLN A 44 -14.91 -5.85 -15.75
CA GLN A 44 -14.49 -7.05 -15.03
C GLN A 44 -13.55 -7.94 -15.87
N LYS A 45 -13.83 -8.16 -17.14
CA LYS A 45 -12.94 -8.91 -18.04
C LYS A 45 -11.57 -8.24 -18.17
N ARG A 46 -11.54 -6.92 -18.36
CA ARG A 46 -10.28 -6.14 -18.45
C ARG A 46 -9.50 -6.20 -17.14
N ARG A 47 -10.17 -6.04 -15.99
CA ARG A 47 -9.59 -6.16 -14.66
C ARG A 47 -8.89 -7.51 -14.48
N ILE A 48 -9.61 -8.61 -14.75
CA ILE A 48 -9.09 -9.97 -14.60
C ILE A 48 -7.88 -10.19 -15.52
N ALA A 49 -7.99 -9.83 -16.79
CA ALA A 49 -6.89 -9.99 -17.74
C ALA A 49 -5.63 -9.20 -17.35
N LEU A 50 -5.80 -7.95 -16.92
CA LEU A 50 -4.69 -7.11 -16.48
C LEU A 50 -4.05 -7.66 -15.19
N ARG A 51 -4.86 -8.01 -14.18
CA ARG A 51 -4.39 -8.62 -12.94
C ARG A 51 -3.60 -9.91 -13.19
N ASP A 52 -4.13 -10.81 -14.01
CA ASP A 52 -3.50 -12.12 -14.27
C ASP A 52 -2.20 -11.95 -15.07
N SER A 53 -2.17 -10.98 -15.98
CA SER A 53 -0.92 -10.58 -16.65
C SER A 53 0.13 -10.09 -15.66
N ILE A 54 -0.25 -9.23 -14.73
CA ILE A 54 0.63 -8.74 -13.66
C ILE A 54 1.13 -9.90 -12.79
N LEU A 55 0.21 -10.75 -12.32
CA LEU A 55 0.57 -11.90 -11.48
C LEU A 55 1.52 -12.86 -12.17
N SER A 56 1.41 -13.02 -13.50
CA SER A 56 2.33 -13.87 -14.28
C SER A 56 3.77 -13.33 -14.28
N CYS A 57 3.95 -12.04 -14.11
CA CYS A 57 5.26 -11.37 -14.04
C CYS A 57 5.89 -11.44 -12.64
N ILE A 58 5.12 -11.82 -11.60
CA ILE A 58 5.59 -11.81 -10.21
C ILE A 58 6.06 -13.21 -9.80
N SER A 59 7.35 -13.35 -9.56
CA SER A 59 7.97 -14.61 -9.12
C SER A 59 8.63 -14.53 -7.74
N GLY A 60 8.93 -13.32 -7.27
CA GLY A 60 9.65 -13.09 -6.02
C GLY A 60 11.10 -13.61 -6.06
N ALA A 61 11.65 -13.90 -4.90
CA ALA A 61 13.02 -14.38 -4.77
C ALA A 61 13.11 -15.89 -5.08
N SER A 62 13.89 -16.26 -6.07
CA SER A 62 14.12 -17.67 -6.42
C SER A 62 14.86 -18.45 -5.33
N ILE A 63 15.65 -17.76 -4.49
CA ILE A 63 16.31 -18.38 -3.32
C ILE A 63 15.31 -18.86 -2.26
N ALA A 64 14.11 -18.28 -2.20
CA ALA A 64 13.04 -18.75 -1.33
C ALA A 64 12.29 -19.96 -1.93
N ASN A 65 12.27 -20.06 -3.26
CA ASN A 65 11.61 -21.14 -3.99
C ASN A 65 12.45 -21.57 -5.20
N PRO A 66 13.39 -22.49 -5.03
CA PRO A 66 14.33 -22.93 -6.07
C PRO A 66 13.68 -23.52 -7.32
N LEU A 67 12.41 -23.95 -7.24
CA LEU A 67 11.69 -24.54 -8.37
C LEU A 67 11.17 -23.52 -9.38
N LYS A 68 11.24 -22.20 -9.08
CA LYS A 68 10.65 -21.13 -9.87
C LYS A 68 11.68 -20.26 -10.62
N GLY A 69 12.73 -20.75 -11.18
CA GLY A 69 13.57 -19.93 -12.07
C GLY A 69 15.04 -19.77 -11.64
N ASN A 70 15.70 -18.70 -12.03
CA ASN A 70 17.14 -18.43 -11.91
C ASN A 70 17.72 -18.43 -10.48
N SER A 71 17.51 -19.51 -9.75
CA SER A 71 18.13 -19.70 -8.45
C SER A 71 19.65 -19.86 -8.61
N PRO A 72 20.48 -19.34 -7.69
CA PRO A 72 21.88 -19.69 -7.67
C PRO A 72 22.03 -21.21 -7.68
N LYS A 73 22.86 -21.75 -8.57
CA LYS A 73 23.04 -23.22 -8.73
C LYS A 73 23.45 -23.90 -7.43
N ASN A 74 24.05 -23.16 -6.49
CA ASN A 74 24.48 -23.63 -5.19
C ASN A 74 23.95 -22.73 -4.07
N VAL A 75 22.95 -23.17 -3.34
CA VAL A 75 22.47 -22.51 -2.11
C VAL A 75 23.03 -23.27 -0.91
N GLN A 76 23.84 -22.61 -0.10
CA GLN A 76 24.37 -23.17 1.13
C GLN A 76 23.45 -22.86 2.30
N GLU A 77 22.88 -23.88 2.93
CA GLU A 77 22.13 -23.71 4.18
C GLU A 77 23.11 -23.69 5.37
N ILE A 78 23.01 -22.69 6.21
CA ILE A 78 23.89 -22.47 7.35
C ILE A 78 23.07 -22.19 8.60
N ASN A 79 23.16 -23.08 9.58
CA ASN A 79 22.60 -22.83 10.91
C ASN A 79 23.46 -21.78 11.62
N ILE A 80 22.79 -20.67 12.02
CA ILE A 80 23.47 -19.50 12.58
C ILE A 80 24.17 -19.77 13.91
N LEU A 81 23.69 -20.75 14.68
CA LEU A 81 24.33 -21.18 15.92
C LEU A 81 25.73 -21.73 15.67
N LYS A 82 25.95 -22.47 14.55
CA LYS A 82 27.27 -22.98 14.14
C LYS A 82 28.23 -21.86 13.74
N MET A 83 27.75 -20.65 13.60
CA MET A 83 28.54 -19.47 13.23
C MET A 83 28.89 -18.55 14.40
N GLY A 84 28.54 -18.97 15.62
CA GLY A 84 28.83 -18.27 16.86
C GLY A 84 27.70 -17.39 17.39
N ALA A 85 26.49 -17.44 16.78
CA ALA A 85 25.31 -16.82 17.38
C ALA A 85 24.89 -17.57 18.66
N ARG A 86 24.25 -16.85 19.58
CA ARG A 86 23.65 -17.42 20.79
C ARG A 86 22.19 -17.01 20.84
N ASN A 87 21.34 -17.95 21.15
CA ASN A 87 19.89 -17.76 21.17
C ASN A 87 19.30 -17.38 22.55
N ASN A 88 20.10 -16.69 23.37
CA ASN A 88 19.79 -16.33 24.77
C ASN A 88 19.23 -14.91 24.95
N GLY A 89 19.08 -14.11 23.88
CA GLY A 89 18.50 -12.78 23.92
C GLY A 89 19.41 -11.65 24.44
N THR A 90 20.65 -11.93 24.82
CA THR A 90 21.57 -10.93 25.41
C THR A 90 22.88 -10.79 24.64
N TYR A 91 23.33 -11.86 24.00
CA TYR A 91 24.56 -11.87 23.21
C TYR A 91 24.35 -11.24 21.84
N ASN A 92 25.24 -10.30 21.46
CA ASN A 92 25.18 -9.69 20.13
C ASN A 92 25.50 -10.69 19.02
N CYS A 93 24.47 -11.11 18.29
CA CYS A 93 24.55 -12.08 17.21
C CYS A 93 24.89 -11.46 15.84
N LEU A 94 24.89 -10.14 15.69
CA LEU A 94 25.12 -9.47 14.41
C LEU A 94 26.43 -9.89 13.72
N PRO A 95 27.58 -10.08 14.39
CA PRO A 95 28.81 -10.56 13.76
C PRO A 95 28.62 -11.93 13.07
N ALA A 96 27.85 -12.84 13.68
CA ALA A 96 27.59 -14.16 13.10
C ALA A 96 26.74 -14.04 11.81
N PHE A 97 25.68 -13.21 11.82
CA PHE A 97 24.89 -12.91 10.62
C PHE A 97 25.77 -12.32 9.51
N ASN A 98 26.54 -11.30 9.81
CA ASN A 98 27.44 -10.65 8.86
C ASN A 98 28.47 -11.62 8.25
N LYS A 99 29.00 -12.53 9.06
CA LYS A 99 29.94 -13.59 8.58
C LYS A 99 29.28 -14.51 7.55
N VAL A 100 28.01 -14.86 7.75
CA VAL A 100 27.26 -15.72 6.82
C VAL A 100 26.85 -14.95 5.57
N ILE A 101 26.29 -13.75 5.73
CA ILE A 101 25.83 -12.90 4.61
C ILE A 101 26.99 -12.62 3.63
N ARG A 102 28.21 -12.40 4.13
CA ARG A 102 29.40 -12.18 3.28
C ARG A 102 29.78 -13.37 2.40
N ARG A 103 29.25 -14.58 2.66
CA ARG A 103 29.49 -15.76 1.83
C ARG A 103 28.65 -15.80 0.55
N ALA A 104 27.59 -14.99 0.48
CA ALA A 104 26.77 -14.88 -0.72
C ALA A 104 27.53 -14.16 -1.84
N SER A 105 27.32 -14.63 -3.07
CA SER A 105 27.89 -14.04 -4.28
C SER A 105 26.92 -14.25 -5.46
N ALA A 106 27.24 -13.73 -6.64
CA ALA A 106 26.43 -13.93 -7.84
C ALA A 106 26.22 -15.42 -8.21
N LYS A 107 27.17 -16.30 -7.87
CA LYS A 107 27.11 -17.73 -8.18
C LYS A 107 26.69 -18.61 -6.99
N LYS A 108 26.68 -18.07 -5.78
CA LYS A 108 26.44 -18.82 -4.55
C LYS A 108 25.41 -18.13 -3.67
N GLY A 109 24.26 -18.77 -3.49
CA GLY A 109 23.25 -18.34 -2.52
C GLY A 109 23.56 -18.83 -1.11
N VAL A 110 23.03 -18.13 -0.11
CA VAL A 110 23.12 -18.51 1.29
C VAL A 110 21.74 -18.44 1.93
N LYS A 111 21.34 -19.56 2.54
CA LYS A 111 20.15 -19.62 3.39
C LYS A 111 20.58 -19.73 4.85
N ILE A 112 20.29 -18.71 5.63
CA ILE A 112 20.59 -18.64 7.06
C ILE A 112 19.44 -19.27 7.82
N ILE A 113 19.66 -20.43 8.41
CA ILE A 113 18.69 -21.09 9.28
C ILE A 113 18.83 -20.52 10.68
N VAL A 114 17.75 -19.90 11.18
CA VAL A 114 17.69 -19.33 12.52
C VAL A 114 16.75 -20.19 13.38
N PRO A 115 17.26 -21.09 14.20
CA PRO A 115 16.45 -21.96 15.06
C PRO A 115 15.74 -21.21 16.18
N LYS A 116 14.84 -21.88 16.90
CA LYS A 116 14.13 -21.35 18.07
C LYS A 116 15.07 -20.68 19.08
N GLY A 117 14.66 -19.52 19.61
CA GLY A 117 15.33 -18.70 20.63
C GLY A 117 15.45 -17.25 20.23
N THR A 118 15.97 -16.41 21.12
CA THR A 118 16.09 -14.96 20.90
C THR A 118 17.50 -14.57 20.54
N TYR A 119 17.65 -13.92 19.38
CA TYR A 119 18.92 -13.45 18.83
C TYR A 119 18.95 -11.91 18.93
N TYR A 120 19.76 -11.40 19.84
CA TYR A 120 19.93 -9.96 20.02
C TYR A 120 20.90 -9.40 18.99
N LEU A 121 20.57 -8.24 18.40
CA LEU A 121 21.29 -7.64 17.29
C LEU A 121 21.64 -6.19 17.61
N CYS A 122 22.93 -5.89 17.82
CA CYS A 122 23.40 -4.52 18.04
C CYS A 122 23.72 -3.85 16.69
N GLY A 123 22.67 -3.51 15.94
CA GLY A 123 22.75 -2.81 14.66
C GLY A 123 21.99 -3.53 13.52
N PRO A 124 22.07 -2.98 12.32
CA PRO A 124 21.28 -3.45 11.19
C PRO A 124 21.82 -4.76 10.59
N ILE A 125 20.91 -5.61 10.15
CA ILE A 125 21.24 -6.65 9.17
C ILE A 125 21.28 -5.99 7.79
N VAL A 126 22.49 -5.86 7.21
CA VAL A 126 22.66 -5.36 5.85
C VAL A 126 22.67 -6.54 4.89
N LEU A 127 21.63 -6.64 4.07
CA LEU A 127 21.47 -7.75 3.12
C LEU A 127 22.44 -7.62 1.94
N ARG A 128 22.73 -8.76 1.33
CA ARG A 128 23.39 -8.88 0.02
C ARG A 128 22.54 -9.71 -0.91
N SER A 129 22.79 -9.62 -2.19
CA SER A 129 22.09 -10.45 -3.18
C SER A 129 22.28 -11.94 -2.88
N ASN A 130 21.25 -12.73 -3.20
CA ASN A 130 21.24 -14.18 -2.99
C ASN A 130 21.31 -14.61 -1.51
N VAL A 131 20.66 -13.85 -0.62
CA VAL A 131 20.55 -14.19 0.80
C VAL A 131 19.08 -14.46 1.16
N CYS A 132 18.85 -15.58 1.82
CA CYS A 132 17.61 -15.93 2.50
C CYS A 132 17.85 -16.03 4.00
N ILE A 133 17.03 -15.38 4.82
CA ILE A 133 16.99 -15.54 6.28
C ILE A 133 15.73 -16.34 6.62
N ASP A 134 15.88 -17.57 7.09
CA ASP A 134 14.78 -18.46 7.43
C ASP A 134 14.62 -18.55 8.95
N LEU A 135 13.63 -17.85 9.47
CA LEU A 135 13.30 -17.78 10.89
C LEU A 135 12.41 -18.96 11.25
N GLN A 136 12.95 -19.99 11.85
CA GLN A 136 12.16 -21.13 12.30
C GLN A 136 11.16 -20.74 13.40
N GLU A 137 10.15 -21.56 13.61
CA GLU A 137 9.14 -21.31 14.62
C GLU A 137 9.75 -21.11 16.02
N GLY A 138 9.37 -20.01 16.69
CA GLY A 138 9.94 -19.61 17.97
C GLY A 138 11.30 -18.90 17.89
N ALA A 139 11.84 -18.64 16.70
CA ALA A 139 13.00 -17.76 16.51
C ALA A 139 12.56 -16.29 16.65
N VAL A 140 13.35 -15.47 17.33
CA VAL A 140 13.11 -14.04 17.49
C VAL A 140 14.39 -13.28 17.15
N LEU A 141 14.36 -12.44 16.11
CA LEU A 141 15.37 -11.41 15.90
C LEU A 141 14.98 -10.18 16.71
N LYS A 142 15.73 -9.86 17.74
CA LYS A 142 15.46 -8.71 18.62
C LYS A 142 16.52 -7.65 18.44
N PHE A 143 16.13 -6.49 17.96
CA PHE A 143 17.05 -5.41 17.66
C PHE A 143 17.35 -4.53 18.88
N ALA A 144 18.57 -3.97 18.94
CA ALA A 144 18.96 -3.05 19.98
C ALA A 144 18.19 -1.72 19.81
N PRO A 145 17.57 -1.19 20.89
CA PRO A 145 16.76 0.03 20.79
C PRO A 145 17.60 1.31 20.97
N ASP A 146 18.84 1.34 20.45
CA ASP A 146 19.74 2.48 20.59
C ASP A 146 20.30 2.90 19.22
N ALA A 147 20.02 4.14 18.86
CA ALA A 147 20.36 4.71 17.54
C ALA A 147 21.86 4.69 17.21
N LYS A 148 22.75 4.68 18.21
CA LYS A 148 24.19 4.61 17.98
C LYS A 148 24.65 3.38 17.20
N TYR A 149 23.83 2.32 17.18
CA TYR A 149 24.11 1.09 16.43
C TYR A 149 23.70 1.16 14.96
N TYR A 150 22.93 2.18 14.55
CA TYR A 150 22.39 2.30 13.20
C TYR A 150 23.10 3.42 12.43
N PRO A 151 24.11 3.09 11.62
CA PRO A 151 24.85 4.09 10.85
C PRO A 151 23.92 4.80 9.86
N MET A 152 24.33 5.99 9.45
CA MET A 152 23.60 6.77 8.46
C MET A 152 23.76 6.14 7.07
N VAL A 153 22.64 5.94 6.38
CA VAL A 153 22.58 5.36 5.03
C VAL A 153 21.70 6.21 4.12
N ASN A 154 21.85 6.02 2.81
CA ASN A 154 20.93 6.57 1.81
C ASN A 154 19.57 5.89 1.93
N THR A 155 18.51 6.66 2.12
CA THR A 155 17.14 6.16 2.34
C THR A 155 16.12 7.20 1.91
N SER A 156 14.84 6.98 2.22
CA SER A 156 13.75 7.96 2.14
C SER A 156 13.06 8.06 3.51
N TRP A 157 12.54 9.22 3.81
CA TRP A 157 11.69 9.44 4.98
C TRP A 157 10.47 10.27 4.59
N GLU A 158 9.27 9.69 4.72
CA GLU A 158 8.00 10.26 4.26
C GLU A 158 8.09 10.86 2.83
N GLY A 159 8.61 10.07 1.89
CA GLY A 159 8.68 10.44 0.47
C GLY A 159 9.84 11.34 0.07
N THR A 160 10.67 11.79 1.01
CA THR A 160 11.85 12.63 0.74
C THR A 160 13.12 11.80 0.81
N PHE A 161 13.94 11.81 -0.25
CA PHE A 161 15.24 11.13 -0.27
C PHE A 161 16.27 11.89 0.59
N LEU A 162 16.99 11.17 1.42
CA LEU A 162 17.94 11.74 2.39
C LEU A 162 18.87 10.66 2.97
N TYR A 163 19.82 11.07 3.78
CA TYR A 163 20.61 10.17 4.62
C TYR A 163 20.06 10.20 6.04
N ASN A 164 19.74 9.03 6.58
CA ASN A 164 19.22 8.85 7.94
C ASN A 164 19.76 7.59 8.58
N HIS A 165 19.45 7.35 9.85
CA HIS A 165 19.72 6.08 10.52
C HIS A 165 19.27 4.91 9.66
N SER A 166 20.12 3.90 9.55
CA SER A 166 19.82 2.68 8.78
C SER A 166 18.52 2.04 9.26
N PRO A 167 17.67 1.56 8.37
CA PRO A 167 16.66 0.57 8.69
C PRO A 167 17.26 -0.64 9.40
N PHE A 168 16.48 -1.35 10.19
CA PHE A 168 16.99 -2.46 11.01
C PHE A 168 17.37 -3.68 10.16
N ILE A 169 16.60 -3.92 9.10
CA ILE A 169 17.00 -4.82 8.00
C ILE A 169 17.02 -3.97 6.73
N TYR A 170 18.20 -3.86 6.13
CA TYR A 170 18.44 -2.96 5.01
C TYR A 170 19.02 -3.70 3.82
N GLY A 171 18.35 -3.59 2.68
CA GLY A 171 18.83 -4.04 1.38
C GLY A 171 18.87 -2.88 0.39
N TYR A 172 20.05 -2.53 -0.10
CA TYR A 172 20.24 -1.50 -1.10
C TYR A 172 20.88 -2.09 -2.34
N GLN A 173 20.20 -1.96 -3.49
CA GLN A 173 20.64 -2.50 -4.77
C GLN A 173 20.94 -4.02 -4.71
N VAL A 174 20.09 -4.76 -4.00
CA VAL A 174 20.22 -6.21 -3.86
C VAL A 174 19.18 -6.94 -4.71
N GLU A 175 19.54 -8.16 -5.10
CA GLU A 175 18.68 -9.01 -5.90
C GLU A 175 18.55 -10.39 -5.27
N ASN A 176 17.37 -11.01 -5.44
CA ASN A 176 17.10 -12.37 -5.00
C ASN A 176 17.31 -12.52 -3.49
N VAL A 177 16.54 -11.76 -2.72
CA VAL A 177 16.59 -11.76 -1.26
C VAL A 177 15.28 -12.23 -0.65
N ALA A 178 15.37 -12.97 0.44
CA ALA A 178 14.19 -13.47 1.13
C ALA A 178 14.32 -13.41 2.65
N ILE A 179 13.19 -13.19 3.31
CA ILE A 179 13.00 -13.44 4.73
C ILE A 179 11.80 -14.36 4.85
N THR A 180 12.01 -15.56 5.37
CA THR A 180 10.99 -16.61 5.40
C THR A 180 10.86 -17.26 6.79
N GLY A 181 9.87 -18.13 6.94
CA GLY A 181 9.68 -18.93 8.15
C GLY A 181 8.54 -18.44 9.02
N LYS A 182 8.50 -18.91 10.27
CA LYS A 182 7.42 -18.63 11.23
C LYS A 182 7.89 -17.88 12.48
N GLY A 183 9.13 -17.38 12.48
CA GLY A 183 9.70 -16.63 13.59
C GLY A 183 9.20 -15.19 13.65
N THR A 184 9.80 -14.40 14.53
CA THR A 184 9.41 -13.02 14.85
C THR A 184 10.57 -12.06 14.57
N ILE A 185 10.25 -10.91 13.99
CA ILE A 185 11.13 -9.75 13.88
C ILE A 185 10.62 -8.71 14.87
N ASP A 186 11.40 -8.48 15.92
CA ASP A 186 11.10 -7.53 17.02
C ASP A 186 11.99 -6.31 16.90
N GLY A 187 11.42 -5.18 16.45
CA GLY A 187 12.11 -3.91 16.41
C GLY A 187 12.46 -3.34 17.78
N ASN A 188 11.84 -3.88 18.86
CA ASN A 188 12.12 -3.48 20.24
C ASN A 188 12.09 -1.95 20.47
N ALA A 189 11.25 -1.24 19.72
CA ALA A 189 11.28 0.22 19.60
C ALA A 189 10.46 0.96 20.68
N MET A 190 9.72 0.21 21.52
CA MET A 190 8.73 0.78 22.45
C MET A 190 9.31 1.77 23.47
N THR A 191 10.53 1.58 23.91
CA THR A 191 11.14 2.38 24.98
C THR A 191 12.02 3.55 24.48
N THR A 192 12.54 3.46 23.27
CA THR A 192 13.47 4.45 22.72
C THR A 192 12.89 5.17 21.52
N PHE A 193 12.77 4.50 20.39
CA PHE A 193 12.32 5.14 19.15
C PHE A 193 10.87 5.67 19.26
N ALA A 194 10.00 5.04 20.07
CA ALA A 194 8.67 5.55 20.35
C ALA A 194 8.70 6.98 20.93
N THR A 195 9.72 7.32 21.73
CA THR A 195 9.86 8.65 22.33
C THR A 195 10.35 9.73 21.37
N TRP A 196 10.73 9.36 20.14
CA TRP A 196 11.19 10.31 19.12
C TRP A 196 10.04 11.05 18.43
N ARG A 197 8.85 10.45 18.39
CA ARG A 197 7.69 11.02 17.69
C ARG A 197 7.40 12.49 18.04
N PRO A 198 7.35 12.92 19.30
CA PRO A 198 7.13 14.32 19.62
C PRO A 198 8.32 15.23 19.30
N LYS A 199 9.53 14.70 19.12
CA LYS A 199 10.77 15.46 18.85
C LYS A 199 11.09 15.61 17.37
N GLN A 200 10.48 14.82 16.48
CA GLN A 200 10.86 14.73 15.07
C GLN A 200 10.40 15.91 14.21
N LYS A 201 9.44 16.73 14.68
CA LYS A 201 8.81 17.78 13.86
C LYS A 201 9.77 18.76 13.21
N PRO A 202 10.80 19.28 13.88
CA PRO A 202 11.77 20.19 13.24
C PRO A 202 12.53 19.53 12.07
N ALA A 203 12.99 18.29 12.24
CA ALA A 203 13.69 17.56 11.19
C ALA A 203 12.75 17.16 10.04
N GLN A 204 11.50 16.83 10.35
CA GLN A 204 10.47 16.61 9.34
C GLN A 204 10.27 17.86 8.47
N LEU A 205 10.13 19.04 9.06
CA LEU A 205 9.99 20.29 8.31
C LEU A 205 11.24 20.61 7.49
N LEU A 206 12.43 20.42 8.08
CA LEU A 206 13.68 20.64 7.37
C LEU A 206 13.83 19.71 6.17
N SER A 207 13.46 18.42 6.29
CA SER A 207 13.55 17.49 5.16
C SER A 207 12.65 17.92 4.00
N ARG A 208 11.45 18.44 4.30
CA ARG A 208 10.51 18.95 3.31
C ARG A 208 11.00 20.22 2.66
N GLN A 209 11.52 21.16 3.46
CA GLN A 209 12.14 22.37 2.97
C GLN A 209 13.31 22.04 2.02
N GLN A 210 14.21 21.14 2.40
CA GLN A 210 15.33 20.72 1.56
C GLN A 210 14.88 20.03 0.27
N ASN A 211 13.72 19.35 0.26
CA ASN A 211 13.12 18.82 -0.95
C ASN A 211 12.66 19.97 -1.86
N HIS A 212 11.93 20.94 -1.33
CA HIS A 212 11.45 22.10 -2.10
C HIS A 212 12.56 22.98 -2.64
N GLU A 213 13.62 23.15 -1.87
CA GLU A 213 14.82 23.90 -2.27
C GLU A 213 15.78 23.10 -3.16
N GLU A 214 15.40 21.87 -3.52
CA GLU A 214 16.20 20.95 -4.35
C GLU A 214 17.63 20.75 -3.83
N VAL A 215 17.83 20.82 -2.51
CA VAL A 215 19.12 20.55 -1.90
C VAL A 215 19.62 19.17 -2.33
N PRO A 216 20.84 19.01 -2.83
CA PRO A 216 21.36 17.70 -3.26
C PRO A 216 21.22 16.63 -2.15
N ILE A 217 20.74 15.43 -2.50
CA ILE A 217 20.42 14.34 -1.55
C ILE A 217 21.62 14.04 -0.61
N VAL A 218 22.85 14.09 -1.14
CA VAL A 218 24.08 13.84 -0.37
C VAL A 218 24.31 14.86 0.75
N GLN A 219 23.66 16.01 0.71
CA GLN A 219 23.71 17.05 1.71
C GLN A 219 22.57 16.96 2.73
N ARG A 220 21.46 16.27 2.39
CA ARG A 220 20.31 16.06 3.27
C ARG A 220 20.64 14.99 4.31
N LYS A 221 21.33 15.36 5.37
CA LYS A 221 21.84 14.45 6.40
C LYS A 221 21.05 14.59 7.68
N PHE A 222 20.36 13.53 8.03
CA PHE A 222 19.60 13.37 9.26
C PHE A 222 20.17 12.18 10.03
N GLY A 223 20.33 12.27 11.29
CA GLY A 223 20.93 11.22 12.08
C GLY A 223 20.79 11.54 13.56
N GLN A 224 21.84 11.36 14.33
CA GLN A 224 21.81 11.61 15.76
C GLN A 224 21.32 13.04 16.07
N GLY A 225 20.32 13.15 16.96
CA GLY A 225 19.71 14.41 17.36
C GLY A 225 18.63 14.97 16.45
N GLN A 226 18.36 14.32 15.30
CA GLN A 226 17.30 14.74 14.36
C GLN A 226 15.98 13.98 14.55
N TRP A 227 15.98 12.88 15.27
CA TRP A 227 14.82 12.13 15.73
C TRP A 227 13.92 11.55 14.61
N LEU A 228 14.38 11.47 13.35
CA LEU A 228 13.67 10.75 12.30
C LEU A 228 13.83 9.25 12.50
N ARG A 229 12.74 8.60 12.86
CA ARG A 229 12.71 7.15 13.15
C ARG A 229 12.98 6.34 11.88
N PRO A 230 13.93 5.37 11.89
CA PRO A 230 14.19 4.51 10.73
C PRO A 230 13.08 3.47 10.56
N GLN A 231 12.93 2.94 9.36
CA GLN A 231 12.05 1.81 9.05
C GLN A 231 12.58 0.51 9.70
N LEU A 232 11.69 -0.48 9.91
CA LEU A 232 12.15 -1.79 10.40
C LEU A 232 12.81 -2.59 9.28
N ILE A 233 12.14 -2.75 8.14
CA ILE A 233 12.68 -3.43 6.96
C ILE A 233 12.58 -2.46 5.79
N GLN A 234 13.68 -2.21 5.11
CA GLN A 234 13.67 -1.45 3.87
C GLN A 234 14.47 -2.17 2.78
N LEU A 235 13.83 -2.32 1.62
CA LEU A 235 14.46 -2.81 0.40
C LEU A 235 14.40 -1.68 -0.62
N TYR A 236 15.56 -1.14 -0.96
CA TYR A 236 15.71 0.05 -1.80
C TYR A 236 16.44 -0.30 -3.09
N GLN A 237 15.87 0.06 -4.26
CA GLN A 237 16.39 -0.26 -5.59
C GLN A 237 16.71 -1.76 -5.75
N SER A 238 15.84 -2.61 -5.19
CA SER A 238 16.08 -4.04 -5.09
C SER A 238 15.05 -4.83 -5.88
N LYS A 239 15.38 -6.07 -6.27
CA LYS A 239 14.47 -6.88 -7.08
C LYS A 239 14.46 -8.34 -6.68
N ASN A 240 13.39 -9.04 -7.09
CA ASN A 240 13.18 -10.45 -6.77
C ASN A 240 13.18 -10.68 -5.26
N ILE A 241 12.13 -10.19 -4.58
CA ILE A 241 12.04 -10.15 -3.12
C ILE A 241 10.93 -11.08 -2.66
N THR A 242 11.16 -11.82 -1.57
CA THR A 242 10.11 -12.59 -0.88
C THR A 242 10.17 -12.37 0.63
N LEU A 243 9.07 -11.88 1.19
CA LEU A 243 8.85 -11.75 2.63
C LEU A 243 7.66 -12.65 3.01
N GLU A 244 7.91 -13.71 3.79
CA GLU A 244 6.90 -14.76 3.96
C GLU A 244 6.87 -15.35 5.37
N GLY A 245 5.68 -15.41 5.95
CA GLY A 245 5.35 -16.21 7.13
C GLY A 245 5.74 -15.61 8.47
N VAL A 246 6.65 -14.65 8.51
CA VAL A 246 7.17 -14.07 9.75
C VAL A 246 6.17 -13.17 10.46
N LYS A 247 6.31 -13.03 11.78
CA LYS A 247 5.60 -12.06 12.62
C LYS A 247 6.45 -10.80 12.78
N ILE A 248 5.81 -9.62 12.70
CA ILE A 248 6.43 -8.29 12.84
C ILE A 248 5.84 -7.61 14.07
N ILE A 249 6.70 -7.17 14.98
CA ILE A 249 6.31 -6.47 16.21
C ILE A 249 7.23 -5.29 16.52
N ASN A 250 6.71 -4.31 17.26
CA ASN A 250 7.47 -3.20 17.85
C ASN A 250 8.36 -2.44 16.85
N SER A 251 7.83 -2.16 15.65
CA SER A 251 8.57 -1.39 14.65
C SER A 251 8.83 0.06 15.11
N PRO A 252 10.00 0.66 14.81
CA PRO A 252 10.25 2.05 15.15
C PRO A 252 9.44 3.04 14.31
N PHE A 253 9.16 2.69 13.04
CA PHE A 253 8.43 3.48 12.06
C PHE A 253 7.70 2.52 11.10
N TRP A 254 7.59 2.81 9.80
CA TRP A 254 7.01 1.89 8.81
C TRP A 254 7.62 0.50 8.92
N CYS A 255 6.79 -0.53 8.91
CA CYS A 255 7.28 -1.89 9.17
C CYS A 255 8.05 -2.46 7.97
N ILE A 256 7.45 -2.41 6.78
CA ILE A 256 8.08 -2.86 5.53
C ILE A 256 7.99 -1.73 4.50
N HIS A 257 9.12 -1.17 4.14
CA HIS A 257 9.25 -0.14 3.13
C HIS A 257 9.92 -0.71 1.88
N LEU A 258 9.16 -0.77 0.79
CA LEU A 258 9.61 -1.24 -0.51
C LEU A 258 9.85 -0.02 -1.39
N LEU A 259 11.11 0.43 -1.49
CA LEU A 259 11.47 1.69 -2.15
C LEU A 259 12.13 1.42 -3.50
N LYS A 260 11.53 1.89 -4.60
CA LYS A 260 12.05 1.75 -5.97
C LYS A 260 12.45 0.30 -6.29
N SER A 261 11.63 -0.65 -5.87
CA SER A 261 11.91 -2.08 -5.94
C SER A 261 10.89 -2.82 -6.79
N GLU A 262 11.24 -4.00 -7.30
CA GLU A 262 10.38 -4.73 -8.22
C GLU A 262 10.36 -6.24 -8.01
N ASN A 263 9.30 -6.89 -8.50
CA ASN A 263 9.08 -8.34 -8.45
C ASN A 263 9.09 -8.86 -7.00
N ILE A 264 8.04 -8.49 -6.26
CA ILE A 264 7.98 -8.62 -4.80
C ILE A 264 6.79 -9.49 -4.40
N ILE A 265 7.01 -10.41 -3.48
CA ILE A 265 5.97 -11.18 -2.81
C ILE A 265 6.05 -10.92 -1.31
N CYS A 266 4.97 -10.40 -0.73
CA CYS A 266 4.73 -10.32 0.70
C CYS A 266 3.51 -11.19 1.02
N ARG A 267 3.69 -12.29 1.74
CA ARG A 267 2.59 -13.20 2.00
C ARG A 267 2.66 -13.90 3.35
N ARG A 268 1.49 -14.24 3.88
CA ARG A 268 1.34 -14.96 5.16
C ARG A 268 2.05 -14.30 6.33
N LEU A 269 2.25 -12.98 6.27
CA LEU A 269 2.82 -12.19 7.36
C LEU A 269 1.79 -11.99 8.46
N ARG A 270 2.27 -11.77 9.67
CA ARG A 270 1.44 -11.43 10.82
C ARG A 270 2.01 -10.21 11.51
N TYR A 271 1.16 -9.27 11.87
CA TYR A 271 1.55 -8.02 12.50
C TYR A 271 1.00 -7.90 13.92
N ASP A 272 1.80 -7.32 14.81
CA ASP A 272 1.37 -6.76 16.08
C ASP A 272 2.28 -5.57 16.41
N ALA A 273 2.17 -4.51 15.60
CA ALA A 273 3.01 -3.32 15.64
C ALA A 273 2.13 -2.09 15.88
N LYS A 274 2.07 -1.60 17.11
CA LYS A 274 1.04 -0.66 17.59
C LYS A 274 1.49 0.79 17.73
N LEU A 275 2.75 1.11 17.43
CA LEU A 275 3.21 2.50 17.50
C LEU A 275 2.61 3.34 16.36
N VAL A 276 2.52 4.63 16.58
CA VAL A 276 2.13 5.61 15.55
C VAL A 276 3.12 5.54 14.38
N ASN A 277 2.62 5.57 13.16
CA ASN A 277 3.34 5.35 11.91
C ASN A 277 3.94 3.93 11.80
N ASN A 278 3.35 2.94 12.47
CA ASN A 278 3.63 1.54 12.16
C ASN A 278 2.72 1.08 11.02
N ASP A 279 2.92 1.70 9.85
CA ASP A 279 2.33 1.23 8.60
C ASP A 279 2.82 -0.20 8.33
N GLY A 280 1.97 -1.06 7.77
CA GLY A 280 2.31 -2.47 7.57
C GLY A 280 3.27 -2.66 6.39
N ILE A 281 2.83 -2.28 5.20
CA ILE A 281 3.64 -2.35 3.98
C ILE A 281 3.46 -1.06 3.20
N ASP A 282 4.58 -0.41 2.89
CA ASP A 282 4.66 0.83 2.12
C ASP A 282 5.39 0.57 0.79
N PRO A 283 4.66 0.17 -0.28
CA PRO A 283 5.21 0.21 -1.62
C PRO A 283 5.41 1.66 -2.07
N GLU A 284 6.65 2.11 -2.21
CA GLU A 284 6.98 3.46 -2.68
C GLU A 284 7.78 3.38 -3.98
N MET A 285 7.26 3.96 -5.07
CA MET A 285 7.92 3.93 -6.39
C MET A 285 8.29 2.50 -6.84
N SER A 286 7.51 1.52 -6.46
CA SER A 286 7.81 0.09 -6.64
C SER A 286 6.75 -0.59 -7.49
N ARG A 287 7.12 -1.70 -8.16
CA ARG A 287 6.24 -2.35 -9.12
C ARG A 287 6.24 -3.86 -9.08
N ASN A 288 5.19 -4.45 -9.64
CA ASN A 288 4.99 -5.89 -9.72
C ASN A 288 5.02 -6.54 -8.33
N ILE A 289 4.02 -6.21 -7.51
CA ILE A 289 3.96 -6.55 -6.10
C ILE A 289 2.72 -7.39 -5.82
N LEU A 290 2.91 -8.52 -5.15
CA LEU A 290 1.85 -9.34 -4.60
C LEU A 290 1.88 -9.26 -3.07
N ILE A 291 0.77 -8.83 -2.47
CA ILE A 291 0.51 -8.78 -1.03
C ILE A 291 -0.68 -9.70 -0.78
N GLU A 292 -0.46 -10.86 -0.15
CA GLU A 292 -1.54 -11.85 -0.01
C GLU A 292 -1.52 -12.61 1.32
N ASP A 293 -2.69 -13.02 1.78
CA ASP A 293 -2.88 -13.89 2.94
C ASP A 293 -2.23 -13.31 4.22
N ILE A 294 -2.34 -12.00 4.45
CA ILE A 294 -1.69 -11.31 5.56
C ILE A 294 -2.70 -10.96 6.66
N HIS A 295 -2.32 -11.16 7.91
CA HIS A 295 -3.04 -10.68 9.07
C HIS A 295 -2.36 -9.44 9.64
N PHE A 296 -2.95 -8.29 9.37
CA PHE A 296 -2.49 -7.01 9.89
C PHE A 296 -3.05 -6.72 11.28
N ASN A 297 -2.29 -6.04 12.10
CA ASN A 297 -2.67 -5.46 13.38
C ASN A 297 -1.68 -4.35 13.73
N ASN A 298 -1.82 -3.21 13.05
CA ASN A 298 -0.83 -2.14 13.12
C ASN A 298 -1.40 -0.86 13.77
N GLY A 299 -0.51 0.08 14.06
CA GLY A 299 -0.84 1.38 14.65
C GLY A 299 -1.20 2.47 13.63
N ASP A 300 -1.05 2.19 12.32
CA ASP A 300 -1.36 3.13 11.24
C ASP A 300 -1.91 2.39 10.00
N ASP A 301 -1.62 2.84 8.78
CA ASP A 301 -2.11 2.26 7.52
C ASP A 301 -1.67 0.78 7.39
N ASN A 302 -2.56 -0.14 6.97
CA ASN A 302 -2.14 -1.54 6.79
C ASN A 302 -1.29 -1.67 5.50
N VAL A 303 -1.76 -1.12 4.39
CA VAL A 303 -0.97 -0.95 3.16
C VAL A 303 -1.06 0.50 2.74
N ALA A 304 0.08 1.18 2.58
CA ALA A 304 0.15 2.57 2.16
C ALA A 304 1.02 2.71 0.91
N ILE A 305 0.36 2.85 -0.25
CA ILE A 305 1.01 2.95 -1.55
C ILE A 305 1.46 4.39 -1.78
N LYS A 306 2.75 4.57 -2.07
CA LYS A 306 3.40 5.87 -2.17
C LYS A 306 4.27 5.96 -3.42
N SER A 307 4.57 7.18 -3.86
CA SER A 307 5.48 7.42 -5.00
C SER A 307 6.21 8.77 -4.87
N GLY A 308 6.85 8.96 -3.74
CA GLY A 308 7.67 10.14 -3.46
C GLY A 308 6.88 11.41 -3.17
N ARG A 309 7.57 12.40 -2.68
CA ARG A 309 7.04 13.69 -2.27
C ARG A 309 7.59 14.80 -3.16
N ASP A 310 6.71 15.61 -3.74
CA ASP A 310 6.99 16.89 -4.38
C ASP A 310 8.16 16.78 -5.38
N ASN A 311 9.19 17.62 -5.34
CA ASN A 311 10.31 17.60 -6.27
C ASN A 311 10.99 16.23 -6.41
N ASP A 312 11.21 15.51 -5.31
CA ASP A 312 11.82 14.18 -5.37
C ASP A 312 10.94 13.17 -6.13
N GLY A 313 9.61 13.28 -5.98
CA GLY A 313 8.66 12.47 -6.72
C GLY A 313 8.56 12.87 -8.19
N TRP A 314 8.49 14.16 -8.48
CA TRP A 314 8.35 14.68 -9.85
C TRP A 314 9.60 14.40 -10.70
N HIS A 315 10.79 14.63 -10.14
CA HIS A 315 12.05 14.42 -10.86
C HIS A 315 12.33 12.94 -11.12
N ASP A 316 12.05 12.09 -10.15
CA ASP A 316 12.24 10.65 -10.29
C ASP A 316 11.22 10.02 -11.26
N ALA A 317 9.99 10.56 -11.26
CA ALA A 317 8.89 10.15 -12.14
C ALA A 317 8.66 8.64 -12.20
N CYS A 318 8.98 7.92 -11.11
CA CYS A 318 8.81 6.47 -10.99
C CYS A 318 7.50 6.17 -10.25
N PRO A 319 6.42 5.77 -10.93
CA PRO A 319 5.16 5.47 -10.26
C PRO A 319 5.24 4.18 -9.43
N ALA A 320 4.36 4.07 -8.43
CA ALA A 320 4.04 2.79 -7.83
C ALA A 320 2.98 2.11 -8.69
N GLU A 321 3.25 0.88 -9.16
CA GLU A 321 2.36 0.26 -10.14
C GLU A 321 2.30 -1.27 -10.08
N ASN A 322 1.23 -1.84 -10.64
CA ASN A 322 1.06 -3.28 -10.74
C ASN A 322 1.08 -3.96 -9.36
N ILE A 323 0.20 -3.53 -8.47
CA ILE A 323 0.13 -3.99 -7.09
C ILE A 323 -1.16 -4.77 -6.89
N VAL A 324 -1.04 -6.03 -6.47
CA VAL A 324 -2.18 -6.90 -6.14
C VAL A 324 -2.18 -7.17 -4.64
N ILE A 325 -3.26 -6.76 -3.97
CA ILE A 325 -3.52 -6.95 -2.54
C ILE A 325 -4.73 -7.87 -2.45
N ARG A 326 -4.58 -9.07 -1.90
CA ARG A 326 -5.69 -10.03 -1.84
C ARG A 326 -5.69 -10.92 -0.61
N ASN A 327 -6.87 -11.38 -0.23
CA ASN A 327 -7.07 -12.31 0.89
C ASN A 327 -6.41 -11.79 2.19
N CYS A 328 -6.41 -10.48 2.41
CA CYS A 328 -5.81 -9.87 3.60
C CYS A 328 -6.86 -9.58 4.67
N HIS A 329 -6.48 -9.80 5.92
CA HIS A 329 -7.26 -9.49 7.10
C HIS A 329 -6.69 -8.24 7.76
N PHE A 330 -7.38 -7.12 7.59
CA PHE A 330 -6.93 -5.82 8.06
C PHE A 330 -7.35 -5.55 9.51
N LYS A 331 -6.46 -4.88 10.24
CA LYS A 331 -6.74 -4.30 11.55
C LYS A 331 -5.70 -3.22 11.85
N GLY A 332 -6.14 -2.03 12.21
CA GLY A 332 -5.25 -0.89 12.46
C GLY A 332 -6.02 0.43 12.38
N LEU A 333 -5.42 1.45 11.78
CA LEU A 333 -6.07 2.75 11.60
C LEU A 333 -6.84 2.82 10.26
N HIS A 334 -6.16 2.49 9.15
CA HIS A 334 -6.74 2.43 7.81
C HIS A 334 -6.40 1.10 7.12
N ALA A 335 -7.25 0.64 6.20
CA ALA A 335 -6.98 -0.61 5.48
C ALA A 335 -6.01 -0.39 4.31
N VAL A 336 -6.47 0.13 3.17
CA VAL A 336 -5.64 0.39 2.01
C VAL A 336 -5.63 1.88 1.70
N VAL A 337 -4.45 2.45 1.62
CA VAL A 337 -4.23 3.88 1.42
C VAL A 337 -3.36 4.13 0.19
N ILE A 338 -3.70 5.13 -0.61
CA ILE A 338 -2.85 5.70 -1.65
C ILE A 338 -2.51 7.12 -1.25
N GLY A 339 -1.22 7.42 -1.12
CA GLY A 339 -0.73 8.72 -0.67
C GLY A 339 -0.43 8.79 0.84
N SER A 340 -0.18 10.03 1.39
CA SER A 340 -0.19 11.32 0.67
C SER A 340 1.05 11.54 -0.22
N GLU A 341 2.12 10.83 -0.04
CA GLU A 341 3.33 10.90 -0.85
C GLU A 341 3.10 10.13 -2.15
N MET A 342 2.60 10.82 -3.21
CA MET A 342 2.25 10.15 -4.47
C MET A 342 2.60 10.99 -5.71
N SER A 343 3.64 11.81 -5.61
CA SER A 343 4.00 12.82 -6.62
C SER A 343 4.43 12.24 -7.96
N ALA A 344 4.96 11.00 -8.01
CA ALA A 344 5.27 10.31 -9.26
C ALA A 344 4.08 9.48 -9.82
N GLY A 345 2.97 9.40 -9.07
CA GLY A 345 1.76 8.69 -9.49
C GLY A 345 1.65 7.24 -9.02
N VAL A 346 0.42 6.74 -9.05
CA VAL A 346 0.06 5.35 -8.69
C VAL A 346 -0.91 4.79 -9.72
N ARG A 347 -0.67 3.56 -10.21
CA ARG A 347 -1.59 2.90 -11.15
C ARG A 347 -1.63 1.39 -11.05
N ASN A 348 -2.70 0.80 -11.58
CA ASN A 348 -2.92 -0.64 -11.64
C ASN A 348 -2.84 -1.28 -10.24
N VAL A 349 -3.72 -0.82 -9.33
CA VAL A 349 -3.84 -1.34 -7.98
C VAL A 349 -5.09 -2.21 -7.87
N PHE A 350 -4.95 -3.40 -7.35
CA PHE A 350 -6.04 -4.37 -7.16
C PHE A 350 -6.17 -4.70 -5.68
N VAL A 351 -7.36 -4.53 -5.11
CA VAL A 351 -7.69 -4.90 -3.74
C VAL A 351 -8.84 -5.91 -3.80
N GLU A 352 -8.57 -7.16 -3.48
CA GLU A 352 -9.50 -8.25 -3.73
C GLU A 352 -9.68 -9.19 -2.54
N ASN A 353 -10.93 -9.55 -2.22
CA ASN A 353 -11.25 -10.54 -1.19
C ASN A 353 -10.61 -10.22 0.17
N CYS A 354 -10.64 -8.97 0.57
CA CYS A 354 -10.07 -8.53 1.83
C CYS A 354 -11.18 -8.21 2.85
N ASP A 355 -10.87 -8.37 4.13
CA ASP A 355 -11.78 -7.99 5.21
C ASP A 355 -11.10 -7.15 6.29
N TYR A 356 -11.92 -6.42 7.03
CA TYR A 356 -11.49 -5.62 8.18
C TYR A 356 -12.37 -5.93 9.39
N ALA A 357 -11.77 -6.39 10.48
CA ALA A 357 -12.44 -6.71 11.72
C ALA A 357 -12.40 -5.55 12.73
N GLY A 358 -13.57 -5.20 13.27
CA GLY A 358 -13.74 -4.11 14.23
C GLY A 358 -13.80 -2.74 13.57
N TYR A 359 -13.40 -1.68 14.29
CA TYR A 359 -13.46 -0.30 13.80
C TYR A 359 -12.23 0.08 12.98
N CYS A 360 -12.48 0.68 11.80
CA CYS A 360 -11.51 1.25 10.87
C CYS A 360 -11.81 2.75 10.67
N LYS A 361 -10.81 3.60 10.63
CA LYS A 361 -11.06 5.02 10.35
C LYS A 361 -11.34 5.28 8.87
N ARG A 362 -10.61 4.61 7.96
CA ARG A 362 -10.85 4.67 6.52
C ARG A 362 -10.66 3.29 5.91
N GLY A 363 -11.62 2.84 5.13
CA GLY A 363 -11.53 1.58 4.42
C GLY A 363 -10.55 1.66 3.25
N VAL A 364 -10.98 2.15 2.09
CA VAL A 364 -10.11 2.48 0.96
C VAL A 364 -9.96 3.99 0.92
N PHE A 365 -8.72 4.48 0.97
CA PHE A 365 -8.43 5.88 1.15
C PHE A 365 -7.42 6.41 0.13
N ILE A 366 -7.82 7.36 -0.70
CA ILE A 366 -6.92 8.14 -1.57
C ILE A 366 -6.80 9.53 -0.98
N LYS A 367 -5.58 9.93 -0.58
CA LYS A 367 -5.30 11.21 0.06
C LYS A 367 -4.22 11.98 -0.69
N THR A 368 -4.57 13.16 -1.18
CA THR A 368 -3.66 14.10 -1.84
C THR A 368 -4.03 15.54 -1.55
N ASN A 369 -3.21 16.47 -1.95
CA ASN A 369 -3.42 17.91 -1.79
C ASN A 369 -2.91 18.69 -3.01
N PRO A 370 -3.18 20.01 -3.12
CA PRO A 370 -2.77 20.81 -4.27
C PRO A 370 -1.25 20.97 -4.46
N ASP A 371 -0.44 20.55 -3.50
CA ASP A 371 1.01 20.64 -3.56
C ASP A 371 1.66 19.36 -4.10
N ARG A 372 0.90 18.27 -4.23
CA ARG A 372 1.44 16.93 -4.42
C ARG A 372 1.67 16.54 -5.89
N GLY A 373 0.80 16.94 -6.80
CA GLY A 373 0.83 16.49 -8.18
C GLY A 373 0.61 14.98 -8.35
N GLY A 374 1.17 14.42 -9.39
CA GLY A 374 1.04 13.01 -9.69
C GLY A 374 -0.36 12.58 -10.15
N PHE A 375 -0.61 11.29 -10.08
CA PHE A 375 -1.90 10.71 -10.48
C PHE A 375 -2.24 9.44 -9.71
N VAL A 376 -3.54 9.12 -9.64
CA VAL A 376 -4.05 7.79 -9.28
C VAL A 376 -4.93 7.32 -10.41
N SER A 377 -4.61 6.16 -10.99
CA SER A 377 -5.35 5.63 -12.12
C SER A 377 -5.46 4.10 -12.07
N HIS A 378 -6.60 3.56 -12.49
CA HIS A 378 -6.85 2.11 -12.53
C HIS A 378 -6.72 1.45 -11.15
N LEU A 379 -7.52 1.94 -10.18
CA LEU A 379 -7.77 1.25 -8.92
C LEU A 379 -8.98 0.33 -9.07
N PHE A 380 -8.82 -0.92 -8.71
CA PHE A 380 -9.87 -1.94 -8.70
C PHE A 380 -10.07 -2.47 -7.28
N VAL A 381 -11.25 -2.28 -6.71
CA VAL A 381 -11.65 -2.83 -5.41
C VAL A 381 -12.75 -3.85 -5.66
N ASN A 382 -12.54 -5.08 -5.21
CA ASN A 382 -13.48 -6.15 -5.47
C ASN A 382 -13.67 -7.07 -4.26
N ASN A 383 -14.92 -7.32 -3.89
CA ASN A 383 -15.30 -8.23 -2.81
C ASN A 383 -14.55 -7.96 -1.50
N CYS A 384 -14.66 -6.72 -0.99
CA CYS A 384 -14.05 -6.32 0.28
C CYS A 384 -15.13 -6.05 1.34
N LYS A 385 -14.88 -6.47 2.60
CA LYS A 385 -15.87 -6.42 3.69
C LYS A 385 -15.32 -5.72 4.91
N PHE A 386 -16.11 -4.81 5.47
CA PHE A 386 -15.78 -4.06 6.68
C PHE A 386 -16.84 -4.29 7.77
N ASP A 387 -16.40 -4.45 9.00
CA ASP A 387 -17.33 -4.51 10.12
C ASP A 387 -17.85 -3.11 10.45
N GLU A 388 -17.01 -2.23 10.97
CA GLU A 388 -17.37 -0.85 11.30
C GLU A 388 -16.28 0.10 10.79
N VAL A 389 -16.69 1.17 10.11
CA VAL A 389 -15.75 2.12 9.51
C VAL A 389 -16.26 3.57 9.63
N GLU A 390 -15.34 4.53 9.78
CA GLU A 390 -15.71 5.96 9.75
C GLU A 390 -16.16 6.35 8.34
N ASP A 391 -15.28 6.20 7.32
CA ASP A 391 -15.62 6.35 5.91
C ASP A 391 -15.14 5.10 5.13
N LEU A 392 -16.05 4.56 4.31
CA LEU A 392 -15.80 3.28 3.66
C LEU A 392 -14.90 3.41 2.42
N PHE A 393 -15.26 4.28 1.49
CA PHE A 393 -14.46 4.65 0.33
C PHE A 393 -14.29 6.17 0.33
N TYR A 394 -13.05 6.64 0.50
CA TYR A 394 -12.78 8.05 0.71
C TYR A 394 -11.67 8.54 -0.22
N VAL A 395 -12.00 9.46 -1.12
CA VAL A 395 -11.06 10.16 -1.99
C VAL A 395 -11.06 11.63 -1.66
N THR A 396 -9.89 12.20 -1.35
CA THR A 396 -9.77 13.64 -1.10
C THR A 396 -8.53 14.25 -1.71
N SER A 397 -8.72 15.34 -2.45
CA SER A 397 -7.66 16.24 -2.92
C SER A 397 -7.41 17.41 -1.94
N ARG A 398 -7.94 17.34 -0.71
CA ARG A 398 -7.85 18.38 0.33
C ARG A 398 -7.19 17.88 1.60
N TYR A 399 -6.32 16.86 1.48
CA TYR A 399 -5.55 16.39 2.61
C TYR A 399 -4.60 17.50 3.08
N ALA A 400 -4.32 17.56 4.39
CA ALA A 400 -3.47 18.61 4.95
C ALA A 400 -2.08 18.59 4.30
N GLY A 401 -1.76 19.65 3.57
CA GLY A 401 -0.46 19.91 2.98
C GLY A 401 0.46 20.71 3.91
N GLU A 402 1.61 21.08 3.40
CA GLU A 402 2.57 21.95 4.08
C GLU A 402 2.35 23.42 3.79
N GLY A 403 1.32 23.78 3.00
CA GLY A 403 0.99 25.16 2.64
C GLY A 403 1.95 25.77 1.62
N GLN A 404 2.46 24.96 0.70
CA GLN A 404 3.36 25.43 -0.36
C GLN A 404 2.64 26.15 -1.49
N GLU A 405 1.32 25.91 -1.62
CA GLU A 405 0.49 26.49 -2.67
C GLU A 405 1.08 26.33 -4.09
N SER A 406 1.75 25.18 -4.31
CA SER A 406 2.49 24.91 -5.54
C SER A 406 1.59 24.67 -6.76
N MET A 407 0.26 24.54 -6.56
CA MET A 407 -0.75 24.33 -7.59
C MET A 407 -0.52 23.07 -8.45
N HIS A 408 0.18 22.08 -7.91
CA HIS A 408 0.37 20.77 -8.54
C HIS A 408 -0.80 19.86 -8.19
N PHE A 409 -1.90 20.02 -8.90
CA PHE A 409 -3.11 19.21 -8.68
C PHE A 409 -2.93 17.78 -9.19
N SER A 410 -3.30 16.82 -8.37
CA SER A 410 -3.28 15.39 -8.73
C SER A 410 -4.43 15.04 -9.68
N THR A 411 -4.17 14.18 -10.67
CA THR A 411 -5.22 13.55 -11.49
C THR A 411 -5.67 12.26 -10.83
N ILE A 412 -6.99 12.11 -10.57
CA ILE A 412 -7.57 10.90 -9.98
C ILE A 412 -8.66 10.40 -10.90
N GLU A 413 -8.46 9.23 -11.50
CA GLU A 413 -9.34 8.69 -12.53
C GLU A 413 -9.36 7.17 -12.58
N HIS A 414 -10.37 6.60 -13.26
CA HIS A 414 -10.50 5.17 -13.48
C HIS A 414 -10.51 4.35 -12.20
N LEU A 415 -11.44 4.70 -11.29
CA LEU A 415 -11.66 3.99 -10.04
C LEU A 415 -12.87 3.03 -10.20
N TYR A 416 -12.65 1.75 -10.01
CA TYR A 416 -13.67 0.71 -10.21
C TYR A 416 -13.88 -0.09 -8.93
N VAL A 417 -15.04 0.05 -8.30
CA VAL A 417 -15.41 -0.61 -7.05
C VAL A 417 -16.60 -1.52 -7.32
N ASP A 418 -16.41 -2.82 -7.10
CA ASP A 418 -17.46 -3.83 -7.32
C ASP A 418 -17.45 -4.86 -6.18
N GLY A 419 -18.49 -4.85 -5.35
CA GLY A 419 -18.55 -5.67 -4.15
C GLY A 419 -17.80 -5.08 -2.97
N LEU A 420 -18.22 -3.93 -2.48
CA LEU A 420 -17.71 -3.32 -1.25
C LEU A 420 -18.83 -3.23 -0.21
N SER A 421 -18.60 -3.79 0.97
CA SER A 421 -19.63 -3.84 2.00
C SER A 421 -19.14 -3.40 3.36
N ALA A 422 -20.05 -2.83 4.17
CA ALA A 422 -19.84 -2.54 5.57
C ALA A 422 -21.11 -2.78 6.39
N ARG A 423 -20.95 -3.34 7.58
CA ARG A 423 -22.07 -3.44 8.51
C ARG A 423 -22.51 -2.05 8.98
N LYS A 424 -21.53 -1.19 9.32
CA LYS A 424 -21.78 0.16 9.84
C LYS A 424 -20.76 1.16 9.35
N VAL A 425 -21.25 2.30 8.87
CA VAL A 425 -20.44 3.46 8.49
C VAL A 425 -20.82 4.64 9.39
N ARG A 426 -19.87 5.17 10.16
CA ARG A 426 -20.13 6.24 11.12
C ARG A 426 -20.33 7.60 10.48
N ALA A 427 -19.57 7.89 9.41
CA ALA A 427 -19.65 9.16 8.70
C ALA A 427 -20.23 8.95 7.29
N ALA A 428 -19.41 8.69 6.26
CA ALA A 428 -19.92 8.60 4.89
C ALA A 428 -19.49 7.30 4.20
N ALA A 429 -20.43 6.70 3.44
CA ALA A 429 -20.13 5.46 2.73
C ALA A 429 -19.22 5.71 1.52
N LEU A 430 -19.58 6.64 0.63
CA LEU A 430 -18.82 6.99 -0.56
C LEU A 430 -18.53 8.48 -0.59
N VAL A 431 -17.25 8.84 -0.56
CA VAL A 431 -16.79 10.24 -0.60
C VAL A 431 -15.81 10.43 -1.75
N LEU A 432 -16.11 11.38 -2.62
CA LEU A 432 -15.22 11.83 -3.69
C LEU A 432 -15.08 13.35 -3.60
N GLN A 433 -13.87 13.84 -3.31
CA GLN A 433 -13.56 15.26 -3.20
C GLN A 433 -12.39 15.61 -4.13
N GLY A 434 -12.72 15.99 -5.36
CA GLY A 434 -11.78 16.55 -6.31
C GLY A 434 -11.55 18.05 -6.08
N THR A 435 -10.87 18.68 -7.02
CA THR A 435 -10.75 20.15 -7.12
C THR A 435 -11.41 20.64 -8.40
N SER A 436 -11.75 21.93 -8.46
CA SER A 436 -12.28 22.52 -9.69
C SER A 436 -11.29 22.45 -10.87
N ALA A 437 -9.98 22.44 -10.58
CA ALA A 437 -8.93 22.33 -11.59
C ALA A 437 -8.72 20.88 -12.06
N LYS A 438 -8.98 19.90 -11.18
CA LYS A 438 -8.84 18.47 -11.45
C LYS A 438 -9.96 17.73 -10.71
N PRO A 439 -11.12 17.53 -11.35
CA PRO A 439 -12.17 16.70 -10.79
C PRO A 439 -11.75 15.24 -10.72
N VAL A 440 -12.34 14.49 -9.79
CA VAL A 440 -12.24 13.02 -9.80
C VAL A 440 -13.14 12.49 -10.90
N GLN A 441 -12.61 11.66 -11.81
CA GLN A 441 -13.35 11.28 -13.00
C GLN A 441 -13.29 9.78 -13.32
N HIS A 442 -14.24 9.31 -14.13
CA HIS A 442 -14.34 7.91 -14.57
C HIS A 442 -14.40 6.94 -13.38
N VAL A 443 -15.39 7.13 -12.50
CA VAL A 443 -15.58 6.30 -11.31
C VAL A 443 -16.81 5.42 -11.47
N SER A 444 -16.69 4.14 -11.14
CA SER A 444 -17.81 3.22 -11.13
C SER A 444 -17.92 2.50 -9.79
N PHE A 445 -19.10 2.58 -9.18
CA PHE A 445 -19.48 1.83 -7.99
C PHE A 445 -20.58 0.83 -8.35
N ASN A 446 -20.37 -0.44 -8.03
CA ASN A 446 -21.34 -1.49 -8.20
C ASN A 446 -21.30 -2.48 -7.02
N ALA A 447 -22.43 -3.11 -6.73
CA ALA A 447 -22.58 -4.06 -5.61
C ALA A 447 -22.06 -3.48 -4.27
N ILE A 448 -22.53 -2.26 -3.94
CA ILE A 448 -22.22 -1.61 -2.68
C ILE A 448 -23.30 -1.92 -1.65
N GLU A 449 -22.92 -2.57 -0.56
CA GLU A 449 -23.84 -3.01 0.49
C GLU A 449 -23.46 -2.44 1.85
N VAL A 450 -24.20 -1.48 2.37
CA VAL A 450 -23.95 -0.84 3.66
C VAL A 450 -25.18 -0.97 4.55
N GLY A 451 -25.04 -1.61 5.71
CA GLY A 451 -26.14 -1.81 6.65
C GLY A 451 -26.68 -0.48 7.18
N GLU A 452 -25.82 0.40 7.66
CA GLU A 452 -26.19 1.76 8.07
C GLU A 452 -25.04 2.75 7.80
N ALA A 453 -25.38 3.98 7.38
CA ALA A 453 -24.44 5.10 7.23
C ALA A 453 -25.10 6.42 7.63
N SER A 454 -24.36 7.31 8.30
CA SER A 454 -24.83 8.65 8.62
C SER A 454 -25.02 9.46 7.34
N THR A 455 -24.07 9.36 6.40
CA THR A 455 -24.14 9.93 5.06
C THR A 455 -23.91 8.82 4.04
N GLY A 456 -24.79 8.67 3.05
CA GLY A 456 -24.62 7.65 2.00
C GLY A 456 -23.52 8.05 1.03
N ILE A 457 -23.72 9.17 0.33
CA ILE A 457 -22.87 9.63 -0.78
C ILE A 457 -22.55 11.10 -0.59
N SER A 458 -21.30 11.48 -0.79
CA SER A 458 -20.82 12.87 -0.76
C SER A 458 -19.81 13.07 -1.90
N PHE A 459 -20.27 13.68 -3.01
CA PHE A 459 -19.44 13.93 -4.19
C PHE A 459 -19.30 15.43 -4.43
N GLU A 460 -18.07 15.87 -4.65
CA GLU A 460 -17.73 17.26 -4.93
C GLU A 460 -16.60 17.32 -5.97
N ASN A 461 -16.77 18.15 -7.01
CA ASN A 461 -15.85 18.22 -8.16
C ASN A 461 -15.57 16.83 -8.75
N VAL A 462 -16.59 16.24 -9.32
CA VAL A 462 -16.54 14.89 -9.93
C VAL A 462 -17.11 14.95 -11.36
N GLU A 463 -16.61 14.06 -12.21
CA GLU A 463 -17.10 13.88 -13.59
C GLU A 463 -17.19 12.41 -13.92
N ASP A 464 -18.22 11.99 -14.68
CA ASP A 464 -18.45 10.61 -15.14
C ASP A 464 -18.38 9.59 -13.98
N VAL A 465 -19.27 9.77 -13.00
CA VAL A 465 -19.43 8.83 -11.88
C VAL A 465 -20.68 7.99 -12.11
N GLN A 466 -20.51 6.69 -12.19
CA GLN A 466 -21.57 5.70 -12.44
C GLN A 466 -21.89 4.95 -11.15
N LEU A 467 -23.16 4.89 -10.78
CA LEU A 467 -23.68 4.11 -9.67
C LEU A 467 -24.54 2.97 -10.22
N GLY A 468 -24.06 1.74 -10.11
CA GLY A 468 -24.86 0.53 -10.34
C GLY A 468 -25.68 0.16 -9.11
N GLU A 469 -25.65 -1.11 -8.71
CA GLU A 469 -26.35 -1.59 -7.51
C GLU A 469 -25.68 -1.05 -6.24
N CYS A 470 -26.33 -0.11 -5.56
CA CYS A 470 -25.85 0.49 -4.32
C CYS A 470 -26.98 0.53 -3.29
N HIS A 471 -26.83 -0.24 -2.22
CA HIS A 471 -27.77 -0.28 -1.09
C HIS A 471 -27.09 0.28 0.17
N ILE A 472 -27.48 1.48 0.57
CA ILE A 472 -26.93 2.16 1.75
C ILE A 472 -28.08 2.49 2.72
N GLY A 473 -28.15 1.73 3.81
CA GLY A 473 -29.11 1.92 4.86
C GLY A 473 -28.83 3.19 5.67
N LYS A 474 -29.88 3.78 6.27
CA LYS A 474 -29.79 4.88 7.24
C LYS A 474 -29.89 4.36 8.68
N PRO A 475 -29.38 5.11 9.66
CA PRO A 475 -29.57 4.76 11.05
C PRO A 475 -31.05 4.64 11.42
N ALA A 476 -31.39 3.73 12.33
CA ALA A 476 -32.75 3.51 12.79
C ALA A 476 -33.41 4.82 13.27
N GLY A 477 -34.63 5.12 12.77
CA GLY A 477 -35.37 6.36 13.08
C GLY A 477 -35.29 7.46 12.03
N THR A 478 -34.53 7.28 10.94
CA THR A 478 -34.46 8.24 9.82
C THR A 478 -35.31 7.76 8.63
N PRO A 479 -36.25 8.55 8.08
CA PRO A 479 -37.03 8.10 6.91
C PRO A 479 -36.18 8.04 5.65
N THR A 480 -36.40 6.98 4.87
CA THR A 480 -35.97 6.72 3.49
C THR A 480 -34.56 6.14 3.26
N GLN A 481 -34.54 4.95 2.62
CA GLN A 481 -33.36 4.34 1.98
C GLN A 481 -32.93 5.15 0.76
N VAL A 482 -31.63 5.33 0.56
CA VAL A 482 -31.08 5.75 -0.74
C VAL A 482 -30.79 4.50 -1.52
N SER A 483 -31.71 4.12 -2.39
CA SER A 483 -31.41 3.19 -3.48
C SER A 483 -31.06 4.05 -4.69
N ALA A 484 -29.83 3.96 -5.17
CA ALA A 484 -29.44 4.57 -6.42
C ALA A 484 -29.17 3.44 -7.42
N LYS A 485 -29.98 3.36 -8.44
CA LYS A 485 -29.77 2.48 -9.60
C LYS A 485 -29.58 3.38 -10.81
N ASP A 486 -28.48 3.19 -11.51
CA ASP A 486 -28.19 3.86 -12.79
C ASP A 486 -28.17 5.41 -12.76
N LYS A 487 -27.55 6.02 -11.74
CA LYS A 487 -27.29 7.46 -11.75
C LYS A 487 -25.91 7.76 -12.31
N ILE A 488 -25.83 8.69 -13.26
CA ILE A 488 -24.61 9.29 -13.81
C ILE A 488 -24.52 10.71 -13.27
N PHE A 489 -23.39 11.08 -12.67
CA PHE A 489 -23.12 12.41 -12.12
C PHE A 489 -21.96 13.09 -12.86
#